data_9dd5582ac7b1a523ea47ff73d1f0f35e
#
_entry.id   9dd5582ac7b1a523ea47ff73d1f0f35e
#
_cell.length_a   1.000
_cell.length_b   1.000
_cell.length_c   1.000
_cell.angle_alpha   90.00
_cell.angle_beta   90.00
_cell.angle_gamma   90.00
#
_symmetry.space_group_name_H-M   'P 1'
#
loop_
_entity.id
_entity.type
_entity.pdbx_description
1 polymer ?
#
loop_
_entity_poly.entity_id
_entity_poly.type
_entity_poly.pdbx_seq_one_letter_code
_entity_poly.pdbx_strand_id
1 'polypeptide(L)'
;MGKRKWTDKQFTEAVETSLSYSEVIRKLGLKPAGSNYETVTRKVSELNLDTSHMTRQAWNQGDRYRPIRSAQPLKDILIKHSSFRSTYHLKNRLLKEQLKEHRCEYCRNSKWMDKPIPLELHHVNGIKNDLRIENLQLLCPNCHALTDSYRGKNIGKR
;
A
#
# COMPACT_ATOMS: atom_id res chain seq x y z
N MET A 1 13.99 -13.60 -35.24
CA MET A 1 12.92 -12.58 -35.10
C MET A 1 11.59 -13.29 -34.93
N GLY A 2 10.93 -13.20 -33.77
CA GLY A 2 9.63 -13.84 -33.55
C GLY A 2 8.58 -13.20 -34.45
N LYS A 3 7.73 -14.03 -35.11
CA LYS A 3 6.63 -13.55 -35.95
C LYS A 3 5.68 -12.68 -35.09
N ARG A 4 5.38 -11.44 -35.59
CA ARG A 4 4.36 -10.59 -35.00
C ARG A 4 3.03 -11.33 -35.00
N LYS A 5 2.32 -11.33 -33.86
CA LYS A 5 1.03 -12.01 -33.71
C LYS A 5 -0.18 -11.17 -34.16
N TRP A 6 0.04 -9.98 -34.70
CA TRP A 6 -1.00 -9.03 -35.12
C TRP A 6 -0.68 -8.41 -36.46
N THR A 7 -1.73 -8.03 -37.21
CA THR A 7 -1.66 -7.36 -38.53
C THR A 7 -1.66 -5.85 -38.36
N ASP A 8 -1.24 -5.11 -39.41
CA ASP A 8 -1.28 -3.64 -39.38
C ASP A 8 -2.71 -3.10 -39.19
N LYS A 9 -3.73 -3.78 -39.74
CA LYS A 9 -5.14 -3.43 -39.52
C LYS A 9 -5.54 -3.54 -38.06
N GLN A 10 -5.20 -4.65 -37.41
CA GLN A 10 -5.47 -4.84 -35.97
C GLN A 10 -4.71 -3.80 -35.10
N PHE A 11 -3.52 -3.42 -35.52
CA PHE A 11 -2.74 -2.40 -34.84
C PHE A 11 -3.41 -1.01 -34.95
N THR A 12 -3.82 -0.62 -36.16
CA THR A 12 -4.52 0.68 -36.39
C THR A 12 -5.80 0.75 -35.58
N GLU A 13 -6.64 -0.29 -35.61
CA GLU A 13 -7.88 -0.36 -34.82
C GLU A 13 -7.60 -0.28 -33.32
N ALA A 14 -6.54 -0.95 -32.84
CA ALA A 14 -6.14 -0.87 -31.45
C ALA A 14 -5.70 0.55 -31.05
N VAL A 15 -5.00 1.29 -31.94
CA VAL A 15 -4.59 2.68 -31.69
C VAL A 15 -5.80 3.60 -31.66
N GLU A 16 -6.68 3.54 -32.67
CA GLU A 16 -7.86 4.39 -32.78
C GLU A 16 -8.83 4.27 -31.62
N THR A 17 -8.94 3.05 -31.05
CA THR A 17 -9.89 2.74 -29.96
C THR A 17 -9.30 2.82 -28.56
N SER A 18 -8.01 3.20 -28.41
CA SER A 18 -7.32 3.23 -27.13
C SER A 18 -6.98 4.64 -26.68
N LEU A 19 -7.11 4.92 -25.39
CA LEU A 19 -6.76 6.19 -24.78
C LEU A 19 -5.28 6.29 -24.33
N SER A 20 -4.52 5.17 -24.43
CA SER A 20 -3.12 5.14 -24.04
C SER A 20 -2.34 4.00 -24.72
N TYR A 21 -1.02 4.18 -24.88
CA TYR A 21 -0.14 3.11 -25.39
C TYR A 21 -0.19 1.82 -24.57
N SER A 22 -0.39 1.91 -23.26
CA SER A 22 -0.57 0.72 -22.40
C SER A 22 -1.78 -0.10 -22.81
N GLU A 23 -2.86 0.56 -23.20
CA GLU A 23 -4.09 -0.08 -23.66
C GLU A 23 -3.90 -0.73 -25.03
N VAL A 24 -3.25 -0.02 -25.96
CA VAL A 24 -2.85 -0.60 -27.27
C VAL A 24 -2.06 -1.89 -27.07
N ILE A 25 -1.03 -1.85 -26.21
CA ILE A 25 -0.19 -3.01 -25.93
C ILE A 25 -1.03 -4.20 -25.43
N ARG A 26 -1.99 -3.96 -24.53
CA ARG A 26 -2.88 -5.01 -24.01
C ARG A 26 -3.82 -5.55 -25.09
N LYS A 27 -4.43 -4.69 -25.91
CA LYS A 27 -5.31 -5.10 -27.03
C LYS A 27 -4.57 -5.97 -28.04
N LEU A 28 -3.27 -5.75 -28.21
CA LEU A 28 -2.39 -6.59 -29.05
C LEU A 28 -1.94 -7.88 -28.37
N GLY A 29 -2.43 -8.18 -27.14
CA GLY A 29 -2.07 -9.38 -26.39
C GLY A 29 -0.65 -9.35 -25.80
N LEU A 30 -0.06 -8.15 -25.67
CA LEU A 30 1.29 -7.96 -25.15
C LEU A 30 1.25 -7.44 -23.70
N LYS A 31 2.35 -7.65 -22.96
CA LYS A 31 2.52 -7.06 -21.62
C LYS A 31 3.06 -5.64 -21.73
N PRO A 32 2.51 -4.63 -20.98
CA PRO A 32 3.05 -3.28 -20.91
C PRO A 32 4.45 -3.29 -20.27
N ALA A 33 5.49 -3.36 -21.09
CA ALA A 33 6.89 -3.39 -20.70
C ALA A 33 7.72 -2.51 -21.65
N GLY A 34 8.90 -2.06 -21.24
CA GLY A 34 9.73 -1.09 -21.97
C GLY A 34 9.85 -1.35 -23.48
N SER A 35 10.32 -2.52 -23.89
CA SER A 35 10.49 -2.87 -25.30
C SER A 35 9.19 -2.88 -26.13
N ASN A 36 8.04 -3.17 -25.50
CA ASN A 36 6.75 -3.15 -26.18
C ASN A 36 6.25 -1.72 -26.40
N TYR A 37 6.57 -0.79 -25.49
CA TYR A 37 6.29 0.64 -25.72
C TYR A 37 7.09 1.17 -26.89
N GLU A 38 8.38 0.87 -26.99
CA GLU A 38 9.23 1.24 -28.13
C GLU A 38 8.68 0.69 -29.45
N THR A 39 8.26 -0.58 -29.43
CA THR A 39 7.66 -1.23 -30.62
C THR A 39 6.38 -0.51 -31.06
N VAL A 40 5.48 -0.19 -30.12
CA VAL A 40 4.23 0.53 -30.42
C VAL A 40 4.52 1.95 -30.92
N THR A 41 5.39 2.70 -30.23
CA THR A 41 5.73 4.09 -30.63
C THR A 41 6.33 4.10 -32.04
N ARG A 42 7.28 3.22 -32.33
CA ARG A 42 7.87 3.10 -33.68
C ARG A 42 6.82 2.77 -34.72
N LYS A 43 5.92 1.83 -34.45
CA LYS A 43 4.89 1.39 -35.40
C LYS A 43 3.83 2.48 -35.65
N VAL A 44 3.46 3.26 -34.63
CA VAL A 44 2.59 4.45 -34.76
C VAL A 44 3.25 5.45 -35.72
N SER A 45 4.54 5.71 -35.57
CA SER A 45 5.29 6.60 -36.46
C SER A 45 5.41 6.04 -37.87
N GLU A 46 5.69 4.75 -38.04
CA GLU A 46 5.78 4.06 -39.34
C GLU A 46 4.46 4.15 -40.14
N LEU A 47 3.32 4.02 -39.46
CA LEU A 47 1.99 4.07 -40.07
C LEU A 47 1.37 5.48 -40.06
N ASN A 48 2.09 6.48 -39.56
CA ASN A 48 1.66 7.86 -39.41
C ASN A 48 0.25 8.00 -38.79
N LEU A 49 0.00 7.23 -37.66
CA LEU A 49 -1.29 7.22 -37.03
C LEU A 49 -1.47 8.42 -36.09
N ASP A 50 -2.67 9.01 -36.10
CA ASP A 50 -3.04 10.07 -35.17
C ASP A 50 -3.24 9.50 -33.75
N THR A 51 -2.54 10.07 -32.79
CA THR A 51 -2.66 9.74 -31.36
C THR A 51 -3.07 10.93 -30.50
N SER A 52 -3.58 12.01 -31.13
CA SER A 52 -4.00 13.23 -30.42
C SER A 52 -5.14 13.01 -29.43
N HIS A 53 -5.99 12.01 -29.68
CA HIS A 53 -7.07 11.57 -28.80
C HIS A 53 -6.57 10.84 -27.54
N MET A 54 -5.31 10.40 -27.50
CA MET A 54 -4.74 9.73 -26.33
C MET A 54 -4.42 10.76 -25.25
N THR A 55 -5.04 10.60 -24.09
CA THR A 55 -4.94 11.56 -22.98
C THR A 55 -3.59 11.59 -22.30
N ARG A 56 -2.66 10.66 -22.62
CA ARG A 56 -1.38 10.42 -21.94
C ARG A 56 -1.49 10.24 -20.43
N GLN A 57 -2.71 10.11 -19.94
CA GLN A 57 -2.98 9.84 -18.53
C GLN A 57 -2.68 8.38 -18.26
N ALA A 58 -2.22 8.08 -17.05
CA ALA A 58 -2.10 6.70 -16.60
C ALA A 58 -3.47 6.02 -16.74
N TRP A 59 -3.51 4.82 -17.33
CA TRP A 59 -4.73 4.08 -17.65
C TRP A 59 -5.72 3.93 -16.48
N ASN A 60 -5.24 4.13 -15.25
CA ASN A 60 -5.99 4.05 -14.00
C ASN A 60 -6.24 5.42 -13.35
N GLN A 61 -5.97 6.52 -14.05
CA GLN A 61 -6.26 7.85 -13.53
C GLN A 61 -7.77 8.10 -13.58
N GLY A 62 -8.39 8.09 -12.42
CA GLY A 62 -9.84 8.15 -12.25
C GLY A 62 -10.50 6.80 -11.94
N ASP A 63 -9.88 5.69 -12.28
CA ASP A 63 -10.30 4.38 -11.83
C ASP A 63 -9.96 4.20 -10.35
N ARG A 64 -10.98 4.24 -9.51
CA ARG A 64 -10.88 3.81 -8.11
C ARG A 64 -10.69 2.29 -7.97
N TYR A 65 -10.27 1.60 -9.02
CA TYR A 65 -9.99 0.18 -8.99
C TYR A 65 -8.62 -0.08 -8.35
N ARG A 66 -8.55 0.19 -7.07
CA ARG A 66 -7.74 -0.65 -6.18
C ARG A 66 -8.66 -1.81 -5.82
N PRO A 67 -8.28 -3.07 -6.07
CA PRO A 67 -9.00 -4.17 -5.44
C PRO A 67 -9.03 -3.83 -3.96
N ILE A 68 -10.23 -3.55 -3.44
CA ILE A 68 -10.42 -3.40 -2.01
C ILE A 68 -10.13 -4.80 -1.48
N ARG A 69 -8.87 -5.07 -1.17
CA ARG A 69 -8.55 -6.18 -0.28
C ARG A 69 -9.31 -5.83 0.98
N SER A 70 -10.40 -6.53 1.23
CA SER A 70 -11.15 -6.38 2.46
C SER A 70 -10.13 -6.44 3.59
N ALA A 71 -10.04 -5.37 4.38
CA ALA A 71 -9.06 -5.32 5.45
C ALA A 71 -9.31 -6.54 6.33
N GLN A 72 -8.28 -7.35 6.59
CA GLN A 72 -8.38 -8.50 7.47
C GLN A 72 -9.11 -8.09 8.76
N PRO A 73 -10.15 -8.81 9.20
CA PRO A 73 -10.90 -8.46 10.41
C PRO A 73 -9.97 -8.32 11.63
N LEU A 74 -10.23 -7.37 12.53
CA LEU A 74 -9.37 -7.19 13.72
C LEU A 74 -9.31 -8.43 14.58
N LYS A 75 -10.41 -9.19 14.69
CA LYS A 75 -10.43 -10.48 15.44
C LYS A 75 -9.38 -11.47 14.96
N ASP A 76 -9.02 -11.44 13.66
CA ASP A 76 -8.03 -12.35 13.08
C ASP A 76 -6.60 -11.79 13.19
N ILE A 77 -6.47 -10.50 13.55
CA ILE A 77 -5.19 -9.82 13.78
C ILE A 77 -4.82 -9.86 15.26
N LEU A 78 -5.79 -9.63 16.15
CA LEU A 78 -5.60 -9.47 17.60
C LEU A 78 -5.44 -10.84 18.30
N ILE A 79 -4.51 -11.65 17.83
CA ILE A 79 -4.21 -12.99 18.33
C ILE A 79 -2.73 -13.13 18.68
N LYS A 80 -2.42 -14.16 19.48
CA LYS A 80 -1.04 -14.62 19.70
C LYS A 80 -0.49 -15.23 18.40
N HIS A 81 0.77 -14.97 18.08
CA HIS A 81 1.44 -15.44 16.85
C HIS A 81 0.79 -14.90 15.54
N SER A 82 0.30 -13.67 15.59
CA SER A 82 -0.26 -13.00 14.43
C SER A 82 0.76 -12.83 13.31
N SER A 83 0.33 -13.02 12.06
CA SER A 83 1.13 -12.73 10.86
C SER A 83 1.12 -11.25 10.46
N PHE A 84 0.26 -10.44 11.07
CA PHE A 84 0.16 -9.01 10.79
C PHE A 84 1.41 -8.27 11.28
N ARG A 85 2.02 -7.41 10.44
CA ARG A 85 3.34 -6.82 10.73
C ARG A 85 3.34 -5.32 11.00
N SER A 86 2.34 -4.58 10.50
CA SER A 86 2.36 -3.12 10.56
C SER A 86 1.76 -2.59 11.86
N THR A 87 2.59 -2.26 12.83
CA THR A 87 2.17 -1.62 14.09
C THR A 87 1.51 -0.26 13.85
N TYR A 88 1.95 0.49 12.83
CA TYR A 88 1.33 1.76 12.44
C TYR A 88 -0.12 1.58 11.99
N HIS A 89 -0.38 0.66 11.06
CA HIS A 89 -1.74 0.41 10.58
C HIS A 89 -2.62 -0.21 11.68
N LEU A 90 -2.07 -1.09 12.51
CA LEU A 90 -2.81 -1.65 13.64
C LEU A 90 -3.22 -0.56 14.63
N LYS A 91 -2.29 0.30 15.06
CA LYS A 91 -2.58 1.44 15.92
C LYS A 91 -3.74 2.29 15.39
N ASN A 92 -3.66 2.69 14.12
CA ASN A 92 -4.68 3.53 13.51
C ASN A 92 -6.06 2.84 13.45
N ARG A 93 -6.08 1.52 13.25
CA ARG A 93 -7.32 0.74 13.30
C ARG A 93 -7.89 0.65 14.70
N LEU A 94 -7.05 0.39 15.71
CA LEU A 94 -7.49 0.36 17.12
C LEU A 94 -8.13 1.67 17.56
N LEU A 95 -7.56 2.79 17.13
CA LEU A 95 -8.11 4.13 17.39
C LEU A 95 -9.41 4.36 16.61
N LYS A 96 -9.44 4.02 15.32
CA LYS A 96 -10.62 4.19 14.46
C LYS A 96 -11.81 3.35 14.93
N GLU A 97 -11.57 2.10 15.34
CA GLU A 97 -12.58 1.17 15.83
C GLU A 97 -12.87 1.35 17.34
N GLN A 98 -12.31 2.42 17.95
CA GLN A 98 -12.50 2.81 19.36
C GLN A 98 -12.15 1.72 20.39
N LEU A 99 -11.28 0.79 20.02
CA LEU A 99 -10.75 -0.22 20.94
C LEU A 99 -9.66 0.33 21.86
N LYS A 100 -9.10 1.47 21.50
CA LYS A 100 -8.15 2.26 22.29
C LYS A 100 -8.46 3.73 22.16
N GLU A 101 -8.24 4.50 23.22
CA GLU A 101 -8.39 5.96 23.20
C GLU A 101 -7.10 6.64 22.73
N HIS A 102 -7.21 7.83 22.10
CA HIS A 102 -6.06 8.63 21.71
C HIS A 102 -5.43 9.34 22.91
N ARG A 103 -4.80 8.57 23.80
CA ARG A 103 -4.00 9.07 24.93
C ARG A 103 -2.91 8.07 25.30
N CYS A 104 -1.83 8.56 25.89
CA CYS A 104 -0.79 7.70 26.45
C CYS A 104 -1.35 6.90 27.65
N GLU A 105 -1.30 5.57 27.60
CA GLU A 105 -1.83 4.73 28.68
C GLU A 105 -0.99 4.80 29.97
N TYR A 106 0.26 5.30 29.89
CA TYR A 106 1.14 5.47 31.04
C TYR A 106 0.96 6.84 31.71
N CYS A 107 1.25 7.96 31.01
CA CYS A 107 1.16 9.31 31.61
C CYS A 107 -0.21 9.98 31.45
N ARG A 108 -1.15 9.33 30.77
CA ARG A 108 -2.54 9.78 30.52
C ARG A 108 -2.68 11.04 29.67
N ASN A 109 -1.60 11.60 29.15
CA ASN A 109 -1.65 12.77 28.28
C ASN A 109 -2.22 12.41 26.90
N SER A 110 -3.12 13.25 26.40
CA SER A 110 -3.68 13.16 25.04
C SER A 110 -3.18 14.28 24.11
N LYS A 111 -2.54 15.31 24.68
CA LYS A 111 -2.01 16.46 23.95
C LYS A 111 -0.57 16.77 24.36
N TRP A 112 0.17 17.37 23.43
CA TRP A 112 1.48 17.96 23.64
C TRP A 112 1.55 19.26 22.85
N MET A 113 1.86 20.38 23.50
CA MET A 113 1.86 21.73 22.90
C MET A 113 0.57 22.01 22.09
N ASP A 114 -0.59 21.76 22.70
CA ASP A 114 -1.93 21.92 22.15
C ASP A 114 -2.29 21.07 20.91
N LYS A 115 -1.40 20.17 20.52
CA LYS A 115 -1.61 19.21 19.42
C LYS A 115 -1.84 17.81 19.98
N PRO A 116 -2.56 16.93 19.23
CA PRO A 116 -2.66 15.53 19.60
C PRO A 116 -1.28 14.91 19.82
N ILE A 117 -1.07 14.24 20.97
CA ILE A 117 0.22 13.63 21.28
C ILE A 117 0.51 12.49 20.30
N PRO A 118 1.75 12.40 19.73
CA PRO A 118 2.15 11.21 18.96
C PRO A 118 2.08 9.97 19.85
N LEU A 119 1.50 8.89 19.32
CA LEU A 119 1.40 7.62 20.02
C LEU A 119 2.08 6.49 19.23
N GLU A 120 2.73 5.60 19.94
CA GLU A 120 3.38 4.40 19.45
C GLU A 120 2.73 3.16 20.05
N LEU A 121 2.63 2.07 19.28
CA LEU A 121 2.10 0.79 19.76
C LEU A 121 3.22 0.01 20.44
N HIS A 122 3.04 -0.27 21.71
CA HIS A 122 3.96 -1.01 22.55
C HIS A 122 3.43 -2.43 22.83
N HIS A 123 4.31 -3.43 22.83
CA HIS A 123 4.02 -4.81 23.24
C HIS A 123 4.51 -5.02 24.67
N VAL A 124 3.60 -5.18 25.60
CA VAL A 124 3.93 -5.29 27.06
C VAL A 124 4.94 -6.39 27.33
N ASN A 125 4.77 -7.56 26.71
CA ASN A 125 5.68 -8.70 26.88
C ASN A 125 6.90 -8.67 25.93
N GLY A 126 7.04 -7.62 25.10
CA GLY A 126 8.15 -7.47 24.13
C GLY A 126 8.10 -8.45 22.96
N ILE A 127 7.02 -9.20 22.75
CA ILE A 127 6.86 -10.17 21.66
C ILE A 127 6.09 -9.54 20.52
N LYS A 128 6.77 -9.25 19.40
CA LYS A 128 6.23 -8.48 18.26
C LYS A 128 5.02 -9.09 17.54
N ASN A 129 4.85 -10.40 17.61
CA ASN A 129 3.74 -11.12 16.98
C ASN A 129 2.63 -11.53 17.95
N ASP A 130 2.72 -11.12 19.19
CA ASP A 130 1.63 -11.26 20.17
C ASP A 130 0.79 -9.98 20.16
N LEU A 131 -0.22 -9.96 19.29
CA LEU A 131 -1.08 -8.80 19.03
C LEU A 131 -2.40 -8.85 19.84
N ARG A 132 -2.50 -9.68 20.86
CA ARG A 132 -3.66 -9.67 21.75
C ARG A 132 -3.84 -8.29 22.37
N ILE A 133 -5.09 -7.83 22.48
CA ILE A 133 -5.40 -6.45 22.90
C ILE A 133 -4.85 -6.12 24.30
N GLU A 134 -4.84 -7.08 25.22
CA GLU A 134 -4.28 -6.96 26.56
C GLU A 134 -2.76 -6.80 26.58
N ASN A 135 -2.08 -7.24 25.53
CA ASN A 135 -0.62 -7.10 25.36
C ASN A 135 -0.21 -5.82 24.63
N LEU A 136 -1.19 -5.04 24.15
CA LEU A 136 -0.95 -3.83 23.37
C LEU A 136 -1.23 -2.58 24.19
N GLN A 137 -0.28 -1.64 24.25
CA GLN A 137 -0.43 -0.33 24.88
C GLN A 137 -0.11 0.79 23.90
N LEU A 138 -0.84 1.90 24.02
CA LEU A 138 -0.52 3.15 23.33
C LEU A 138 0.30 4.05 24.25
N LEU A 139 1.55 4.28 23.91
CA LEU A 139 2.47 5.09 24.69
C LEU A 139 2.94 6.31 23.88
N CYS A 140 3.13 7.45 24.52
CA CYS A 140 3.88 8.54 23.90
C CYS A 140 5.38 8.17 23.79
N PRO A 141 6.17 8.79 22.91
CA PRO A 141 7.58 8.46 22.71
C PRO A 141 8.40 8.49 23.98
N ASN A 142 8.14 9.46 24.89
CA ASN A 142 8.85 9.58 26.16
C ASN A 142 8.57 8.38 27.08
N CYS A 143 7.29 8.03 27.27
CA CYS A 143 6.93 6.88 28.09
C CYS A 143 7.37 5.56 27.45
N HIS A 144 7.31 5.43 26.13
CA HIS A 144 7.80 4.27 25.40
C HIS A 144 9.32 4.08 25.59
N ALA A 145 10.09 5.17 25.58
CA ALA A 145 11.54 5.14 25.81
C ALA A 145 11.94 4.62 27.20
N LEU A 146 11.06 4.71 28.19
CA LEU A 146 11.28 4.21 29.55
C LEU A 146 11.00 2.71 29.71
N THR A 147 10.37 2.07 28.71
CA THR A 147 10.04 0.64 28.81
C THR A 147 11.28 -0.25 28.66
N ASP A 148 11.25 -1.44 29.27
CA ASP A 148 12.37 -2.39 29.23
C ASP A 148 12.64 -2.99 27.85
N SER A 149 11.63 -3.03 26.98
CA SER A 149 11.75 -3.57 25.63
C SER A 149 12.06 -2.52 24.56
N TYR A 150 12.16 -1.24 24.93
CA TYR A 150 12.40 -0.15 23.99
C TYR A 150 13.69 -0.34 23.20
N ARG A 151 13.60 -0.25 21.85
CA ARG A 151 14.74 -0.41 20.92
C ARG A 151 15.59 -1.67 21.20
N GLY A 152 14.96 -2.74 21.67
CA GLY A 152 15.65 -4.02 21.88
C GLY A 152 16.48 -4.11 23.16
N LYS A 153 16.25 -3.27 24.19
CA LYS A 153 16.94 -3.34 25.50
C LYS A 153 16.85 -4.72 26.15
N ASN A 154 15.86 -5.53 25.78
CA ASN A 154 15.65 -6.90 26.29
C ASN A 154 16.24 -8.01 25.42
N ILE A 155 16.91 -7.66 24.29
CA ILE A 155 17.56 -8.65 23.42
C ILE A 155 18.75 -9.25 24.19
N GLY A 156 18.75 -10.59 24.31
CA GLY A 156 19.81 -11.30 25.05
C GLY A 156 19.57 -11.44 26.56
N LYS A 157 18.46 -10.91 27.10
CA LYS A 157 18.09 -11.05 28.53
C LYS A 157 17.05 -12.15 28.78
N ARG A 158 16.85 -13.05 27.82
CA ARG A 158 15.94 -14.21 27.94
C ARG A 158 16.73 -15.48 28.20
#